data_df496253023046ec28ae2bb405060875
#
_entry.id   df496253023046ec28ae2bb405060875
#
_cell.length_a   1.000
_cell.length_b   1.000
_cell.length_c   1.000
_cell.angle_alpha   90.00
_cell.angle_beta   90.00
_cell.angle_gamma   90.00
#
_symmetry.space_group_name_H-M   'P 1'
#
loop_
_entity.id
_entity.type
_entity.pdbx_description
1 polymer ?
#
loop_
_entity_poly.entity_id
_entity_poly.type
_entity_poly.pdbx_seq_one_letter_code
_entity_poly.pdbx_strand_id
1 'polypeptide(L)'
;MNLRDLVMVAVGGQIAHPLGRAPYRIGYDGVPRMLPATGGIVLNRRIGDRCVGLAGDHIEPGVALHNNSREVVGPRDGPNTALITYACVGNLARVITGPGTGKTGMVTGKHGGVNHVLVDFRPEVLRRLRIGDRIQIESCGLGLGLLDHPEITALNASPDLLLRWRLAERDGILHAPVTHLVPAAIMGSGLGKNTAWRGDYDIQLADPDIRRRYRLGSLRFGDMVAIVQADNRFGPTYRQGWVTVGVIVHGDSTASGHGPGVTPLLSGPMQRLRPVHAPHANLAVIFGLRALPPARSYRPLAGRPATGFGRVPRPTSTRRLARAGGL
;
A
#
# COMPACT_ATOMS: atom_id res chain seq x y z
N MET A 1 15.75 14.16 14.87
CA MET A 1 15.11 14.62 13.62
C MET A 1 15.36 16.12 13.43
N ASN A 2 15.54 16.58 12.20
CA ASN A 2 15.77 17.97 11.79
C ASN A 2 14.48 18.83 11.73
N LEU A 3 13.62 18.74 12.74
CA LEU A 3 12.26 19.32 12.71
C LEU A 3 12.22 20.82 12.46
N ARG A 4 13.26 21.56 12.90
CA ARG A 4 13.32 23.03 12.75
C ARG A 4 13.59 23.49 11.34
N ASP A 5 14.14 22.59 10.49
CA ASP A 5 14.52 22.89 9.11
C ASP A 5 13.45 22.47 8.11
N LEU A 6 12.41 21.76 8.57
CA LEU A 6 11.35 21.28 7.69
C LEU A 6 10.41 22.42 7.28
N VAL A 7 10.10 22.42 5.99
CA VAL A 7 9.11 23.35 5.43
C VAL A 7 7.76 22.64 5.35
N MET A 8 6.72 23.32 5.80
CA MET A 8 5.33 22.89 5.63
C MET A 8 4.70 23.60 4.46
N VAL A 9 4.17 22.86 3.50
CA VAL A 9 3.55 23.38 2.28
C VAL A 9 2.13 22.88 2.16
N ALA A 10 1.19 23.74 1.81
CA ALA A 10 -0.16 23.32 1.46
C ALA A 10 -0.17 22.71 0.05
N VAL A 11 -0.64 21.45 -0.07
CA VAL A 11 -0.97 20.83 -1.35
C VAL A 11 -2.44 20.42 -1.34
N GLY A 12 -3.05 20.26 -2.50
CA GLY A 12 -4.46 19.95 -2.57
C GLY A 12 -4.85 19.15 -3.80
N GLY A 13 -5.98 18.48 -3.68
CA GLY A 13 -6.61 17.74 -4.76
C GLY A 13 -8.11 17.66 -4.54
N GLN A 14 -8.80 17.05 -5.48
CA GLN A 14 -10.19 16.67 -5.34
C GLN A 14 -10.33 15.15 -5.18
N ILE A 15 -11.44 14.74 -4.58
CA ILE A 15 -11.80 13.32 -4.51
C ILE A 15 -12.01 12.82 -5.94
N ALA A 16 -11.20 11.86 -6.35
CA ALA A 16 -11.21 11.29 -7.70
C ALA A 16 -12.49 10.47 -7.94
N HIS A 17 -12.87 10.32 -9.20
CA HIS A 17 -13.87 9.34 -9.58
C HIS A 17 -13.35 7.91 -9.39
N PRO A 18 -14.21 6.94 -9.04
CA PRO A 18 -13.85 5.54 -9.17
C PRO A 18 -13.45 5.22 -10.61
N LEU A 19 -12.38 4.44 -10.77
CA LEU A 19 -11.93 4.01 -12.09
C LEU A 19 -12.65 2.73 -12.50
N GLY A 20 -13.51 2.83 -13.50
CA GLY A 20 -14.11 1.67 -14.16
C GLY A 20 -13.11 1.00 -15.11
N ARG A 21 -13.02 -0.31 -15.08
CA ARG A 21 -12.20 -1.10 -16.00
C ARG A 21 -13.10 -2.11 -16.73
N ALA A 22 -13.52 -1.72 -17.92
CA ALA A 22 -14.35 -2.57 -18.76
C ALA A 22 -13.52 -3.31 -19.82
N PRO A 23 -14.00 -4.47 -20.33
CA PRO A 23 -15.19 -5.17 -19.84
C PRO A 23 -14.90 -6.04 -18.61
N TYR A 24 -13.68 -6.56 -18.44
CA TYR A 24 -13.21 -7.35 -17.29
C TYR A 24 -11.67 -7.47 -17.32
N ARG A 25 -11.09 -7.93 -16.20
CA ARG A 25 -9.69 -8.33 -16.13
C ARG A 25 -9.56 -9.83 -15.91
N ILE A 26 -8.60 -10.42 -16.58
CA ILE A 26 -8.22 -11.82 -16.36
C ILE A 26 -7.18 -11.84 -15.24
N GLY A 27 -7.45 -12.61 -14.19
CA GLY A 27 -6.52 -12.81 -13.08
C GLY A 27 -5.37 -13.75 -13.41
N TYR A 28 -4.36 -13.83 -12.55
CA TYR A 28 -3.27 -14.81 -12.63
C TYR A 28 -3.76 -16.26 -12.60
N ASP A 29 -4.98 -16.50 -12.15
CA ASP A 29 -5.68 -17.79 -12.13
C ASP A 29 -6.49 -18.08 -13.40
N GLY A 30 -6.39 -17.22 -14.42
CA GLY A 30 -7.12 -17.32 -15.69
C GLY A 30 -8.61 -16.96 -15.61
N VAL A 31 -9.10 -16.51 -14.46
CA VAL A 31 -10.53 -16.20 -14.27
C VAL A 31 -10.80 -14.74 -14.60
N PRO A 32 -11.75 -14.45 -15.53
CA PRO A 32 -12.18 -13.08 -15.81
C PRO A 32 -13.03 -12.54 -14.65
N ARG A 33 -12.76 -11.29 -14.26
CA ARG A 33 -13.48 -10.60 -13.16
C ARG A 33 -13.79 -9.17 -13.53
N MET A 34 -14.97 -8.72 -13.12
CA MET A 34 -15.35 -7.30 -13.09
C MET A 34 -15.60 -6.93 -11.62
N LEU A 35 -14.70 -6.14 -11.05
CA LEU A 35 -14.70 -5.80 -9.63
C LEU A 35 -14.60 -4.28 -9.45
N PRO A 36 -15.14 -3.73 -8.34
CA PRO A 36 -14.80 -2.37 -7.93
C PRO A 36 -13.28 -2.21 -7.86
N ALA A 37 -12.79 -1.10 -8.40
CA ALA A 37 -11.35 -0.83 -8.47
C ALA A 37 -10.98 0.46 -7.72
N THR A 38 -9.83 1.03 -8.05
CA THR A 38 -9.24 2.22 -7.45
C THR A 38 -10.10 3.47 -7.62
N GLY A 39 -9.87 4.44 -6.75
CA GLY A 39 -10.49 5.77 -6.80
C GLY A 39 -11.78 5.90 -6.00
N GLY A 40 -12.27 7.11 -5.91
CA GLY A 40 -13.53 7.44 -5.27
C GLY A 40 -13.54 7.48 -3.76
N ILE A 41 -14.67 7.14 -3.19
CA ILE A 41 -14.94 7.08 -1.76
C ILE A 41 -15.31 5.65 -1.39
N VAL A 42 -14.49 4.97 -0.60
CA VAL A 42 -14.76 3.63 -0.10
C VAL A 42 -15.46 3.72 1.25
N LEU A 43 -16.76 3.40 1.27
CA LEU A 43 -17.63 3.65 2.42
C LEU A 43 -17.56 2.55 3.50
N ASN A 44 -17.13 1.35 3.14
CA ASN A 44 -17.19 0.16 3.99
C ASN A 44 -15.85 -0.50 4.30
N ARG A 45 -14.74 0.13 3.92
CA ARG A 45 -13.36 -0.29 4.24
C ARG A 45 -12.55 0.90 4.70
N ARG A 46 -11.77 0.68 5.75
CA ARG A 46 -10.98 1.72 6.41
C ARG A 46 -9.63 1.17 6.86
N ILE A 47 -8.74 2.07 7.24
CA ILE A 47 -7.48 1.71 7.91
C ILE A 47 -7.76 0.79 9.10
N GLY A 48 -7.04 -0.35 9.16
CA GLY A 48 -7.23 -1.43 10.14
C GLY A 48 -8.11 -2.59 9.66
N ASP A 49 -8.89 -2.43 8.58
CA ASP A 49 -9.62 -3.55 7.98
C ASP A 49 -8.70 -4.46 7.18
N ARG A 50 -9.06 -5.74 7.06
CA ARG A 50 -8.32 -6.68 6.21
C ARG A 50 -8.34 -6.21 4.75
N CYS A 51 -7.18 -6.24 4.10
CA CYS A 51 -6.99 -5.78 2.72
C CYS A 51 -6.89 -6.92 1.70
N VAL A 52 -6.80 -8.18 2.13
CA VAL A 52 -6.62 -9.36 1.28
C VAL A 52 -7.89 -10.18 1.16
N GLY A 53 -8.19 -10.69 -0.04
CA GLY A 53 -9.36 -11.51 -0.34
C GLY A 53 -10.68 -10.72 -0.31
N LEU A 54 -10.65 -9.45 -0.66
CA LEU A 54 -11.83 -8.62 -0.91
C LEU A 54 -12.34 -8.88 -2.33
N ALA A 55 -13.65 -8.70 -2.51
CA ALA A 55 -14.24 -8.61 -3.85
C ALA A 55 -13.98 -7.20 -4.41
N GLY A 56 -12.71 -6.94 -4.77
CA GLY A 56 -12.23 -5.65 -5.24
C GLY A 56 -10.84 -5.79 -5.86
N ASP A 57 -10.43 -4.80 -6.62
CA ASP A 57 -9.14 -4.74 -7.32
C ASP A 57 -8.42 -3.45 -6.92
N HIS A 58 -7.34 -3.54 -6.15
CA HIS A 58 -6.61 -2.39 -5.60
C HIS A 58 -7.50 -1.40 -4.82
N ILE A 59 -8.37 -1.91 -3.95
CA ILE A 59 -9.29 -1.04 -3.18
C ILE A 59 -8.49 -0.07 -2.31
N GLU A 60 -8.78 1.21 -2.46
CA GLU A 60 -8.19 2.32 -1.72
C GLU A 60 -9.10 2.71 -0.56
N PRO A 61 -8.74 2.45 0.71
CA PRO A 61 -9.61 2.75 1.85
C PRO A 61 -9.75 4.26 2.07
N GLY A 62 -10.92 4.70 2.49
CA GLY A 62 -11.19 6.13 2.69
C GLY A 62 -11.49 6.84 1.38
N VAL A 63 -10.72 7.85 1.04
CA VAL A 63 -10.86 8.60 -0.22
C VAL A 63 -9.54 8.65 -0.99
N ALA A 64 -9.65 8.61 -2.31
CA ALA A 64 -8.55 8.82 -3.24
C ALA A 64 -8.56 10.26 -3.75
N LEU A 65 -7.44 10.96 -3.62
CA LEU A 65 -7.28 12.32 -4.11
C LEU A 65 -6.42 12.35 -5.36
N HIS A 66 -6.83 13.18 -6.32
CA HIS A 66 -6.08 13.53 -7.52
C HIS A 66 -6.21 15.03 -7.79
N ASN A 67 -5.19 15.66 -8.32
CA ASN A 67 -5.29 17.07 -8.73
C ASN A 67 -5.39 17.14 -10.25
N ASN A 68 -6.58 17.55 -10.74
CA ASN A 68 -6.90 17.66 -12.17
C ASN A 68 -6.58 19.04 -12.76
N SER A 69 -5.93 19.93 -12.00
CA SER A 69 -5.50 21.24 -12.54
C SER A 69 -4.53 21.04 -13.71
N ARG A 70 -4.69 21.89 -14.73
CA ARG A 70 -3.84 21.89 -15.93
C ARG A 70 -2.66 22.87 -15.82
N GLU A 71 -2.43 23.47 -14.68
CA GLU A 71 -1.20 24.22 -14.46
C GLU A 71 0.00 23.31 -14.67
N VAL A 72 0.81 23.62 -15.65
CA VAL A 72 2.03 22.89 -15.98
C VAL A 72 3.19 23.87 -15.94
N VAL A 73 4.09 23.67 -15.00
CA VAL A 73 5.31 24.48 -14.86
C VAL A 73 6.47 23.85 -15.64
N GLY A 74 6.27 22.65 -16.17
CA GLY A 74 7.24 21.90 -16.97
C GLY A 74 6.64 20.60 -17.49
N PRO A 75 7.31 19.87 -18.39
CA PRO A 75 6.73 18.72 -19.10
C PRO A 75 6.39 17.53 -18.20
N ARG A 76 6.85 17.53 -16.95
CA ARG A 76 6.62 16.43 -15.97
C ARG A 76 6.18 16.94 -14.60
N ASP A 77 6.10 18.26 -14.42
CA ASP A 77 5.80 18.87 -13.14
C ASP A 77 4.41 19.52 -13.21
N GLY A 78 3.57 19.20 -12.26
CA GLY A 78 2.21 19.69 -12.22
C GLY A 78 1.62 19.50 -10.83
N PRO A 79 0.44 20.09 -10.58
CA PRO A 79 -0.18 20.06 -9.26
C PRO A 79 -0.41 18.66 -8.70
N ASN A 80 -0.71 17.66 -9.54
CA ASN A 80 -0.83 16.28 -9.06
C ASN A 80 0.53 15.65 -8.70
N THR A 81 1.60 16.01 -9.42
CA THR A 81 2.96 15.59 -9.05
C THR A 81 3.37 16.20 -7.72
N ALA A 82 3.05 17.48 -7.47
CA ALA A 82 3.28 18.10 -6.17
C ALA A 82 2.44 17.44 -5.07
N LEU A 83 1.15 17.21 -5.31
CA LEU A 83 0.28 16.52 -4.37
C LEU A 83 0.85 15.16 -3.95
N ILE A 84 1.20 14.28 -4.91
CA ILE A 84 1.68 12.94 -4.60
C ILE A 84 3.12 12.93 -4.05
N THR A 85 3.96 13.89 -4.41
CA THR A 85 5.34 13.96 -3.93
C THR A 85 5.39 14.48 -2.50
N TYR A 86 4.66 15.56 -2.19
CA TYR A 86 4.79 16.28 -0.92
C TYR A 86 3.93 15.70 0.19
N ALA A 87 2.73 15.16 -0.12
CA ALA A 87 1.91 14.53 0.90
C ALA A 87 2.69 13.38 1.58
N CYS A 88 2.76 13.39 2.92
CA CYS A 88 3.40 12.34 3.71
C CYS A 88 2.35 11.63 4.58
N VAL A 89 2.55 10.34 4.82
CA VAL A 89 1.69 9.54 5.70
C VAL A 89 1.69 10.17 7.09
N GLY A 90 0.49 10.45 7.60
CA GLY A 90 0.28 11.16 8.86
C GLY A 90 0.03 12.66 8.73
N ASN A 91 0.16 13.25 7.52
CA ASN A 91 -0.19 14.65 7.33
C ASN A 91 -1.70 14.89 7.52
N LEU A 92 -2.03 16.07 8.08
CA LEU A 92 -3.42 16.50 8.26
C LEU A 92 -4.04 16.86 6.91
N ALA A 93 -5.23 16.34 6.65
CA ALA A 93 -6.04 16.67 5.49
C ALA A 93 -7.34 17.37 5.92
N ARG A 94 -7.71 18.46 5.26
CA ARG A 94 -8.90 19.27 5.58
C ARG A 94 -9.80 19.38 4.37
N VAL A 95 -11.08 19.10 4.54
CA VAL A 95 -12.11 19.28 3.51
C VAL A 95 -12.37 20.78 3.32
N ILE A 96 -12.24 21.26 2.08
CA ILE A 96 -12.35 22.68 1.72
C ILE A 96 -13.71 23.01 1.08
N THR A 97 -14.30 22.02 0.39
CA THR A 97 -15.61 22.22 -0.28
C THR A 97 -16.59 21.10 0.07
N GLY A 98 -17.86 21.33 -0.23
CA GLY A 98 -18.93 20.35 -0.06
C GLY A 98 -19.45 20.22 1.38
N PRO A 99 -20.34 19.24 1.63
CA PRO A 99 -21.00 19.08 2.95
C PRO A 99 -20.06 18.68 4.08
N GLY A 100 -18.84 18.26 3.77
CA GLY A 100 -17.79 17.92 4.75
C GLY A 100 -16.86 19.09 5.10
N THR A 101 -17.08 20.30 4.60
CA THR A 101 -16.18 21.46 4.80
C THR A 101 -15.77 21.63 6.26
N GLY A 102 -14.47 21.87 6.49
CA GLY A 102 -13.86 22.04 7.80
C GLY A 102 -13.55 20.73 8.55
N LYS A 103 -14.08 19.58 8.10
CA LYS A 103 -13.74 18.30 8.69
C LYS A 103 -12.34 17.87 8.29
N THR A 104 -11.69 17.12 9.19
CA THR A 104 -10.30 16.68 9.03
C THR A 104 -10.20 15.18 8.90
N GLY A 105 -9.19 14.76 8.14
CA GLY A 105 -8.73 13.39 7.98
C GLY A 105 -7.22 13.33 8.00
N MET A 106 -6.65 12.20 7.66
CA MET A 106 -5.22 11.96 7.69
C MET A 106 -4.78 11.24 6.42
N VAL A 107 -3.65 11.67 5.85
CA VAL A 107 -2.99 10.94 4.75
C VAL A 107 -2.53 9.58 5.24
N THR A 108 -2.93 8.53 4.53
CA THR A 108 -2.64 7.13 4.88
C THR A 108 -1.71 6.44 3.91
N GLY A 109 -1.48 7.03 2.74
CA GLY A 109 -0.58 6.46 1.75
C GLY A 109 -0.67 7.13 0.39
N LYS A 110 0.06 6.52 -0.55
CA LYS A 110 0.13 6.93 -1.96
C LYS A 110 0.00 5.70 -2.85
N HIS A 111 -0.79 5.80 -3.91
CA HIS A 111 -0.93 4.75 -4.91
C HIS A 111 -0.33 5.21 -6.24
N GLY A 112 0.80 4.61 -6.62
CA GLY A 112 1.66 5.12 -7.69
C GLY A 112 1.15 4.90 -9.12
N GLY A 113 0.46 3.81 -9.40
CA GLY A 113 -0.02 3.48 -10.75
C GLY A 113 -1.09 4.44 -11.27
N VAL A 114 -1.89 4.98 -10.36
CA VAL A 114 -2.97 5.94 -10.63
C VAL A 114 -2.66 7.33 -10.10
N ASN A 115 -1.54 7.50 -9.40
CA ASN A 115 -1.07 8.74 -8.79
C ASN A 115 -2.09 9.37 -7.82
N HIS A 116 -2.65 8.54 -6.93
CA HIS A 116 -3.56 8.97 -5.88
C HIS A 116 -2.85 9.18 -4.54
N VAL A 117 -3.28 10.19 -3.78
CA VAL A 117 -3.01 10.31 -2.34
C VAL A 117 -4.24 9.83 -1.60
N LEU A 118 -4.04 8.92 -0.63
CA LEU A 118 -5.11 8.30 0.12
C LEU A 118 -5.29 8.99 1.46
N VAL A 119 -6.56 9.26 1.83
CA VAL A 119 -6.90 9.93 3.08
C VAL A 119 -8.02 9.17 3.79
N ASP A 120 -7.80 8.83 5.06
CA ASP A 120 -8.86 8.27 5.92
C ASP A 120 -9.60 9.39 6.67
N PHE A 121 -10.91 9.25 6.75
CA PHE A 121 -11.81 10.10 7.51
C PHE A 121 -12.69 9.25 8.43
N ARG A 122 -13.26 9.86 9.46
CA ARG A 122 -14.28 9.20 10.27
C ARG A 122 -15.49 8.82 9.43
N PRO A 123 -16.22 7.72 9.74
CA PRO A 123 -17.35 7.23 8.95
C PRO A 123 -18.44 8.27 8.69
N GLU A 124 -18.74 9.09 9.70
CA GLU A 124 -19.73 10.17 9.58
C GLU A 124 -19.30 11.28 8.64
N VAL A 125 -17.98 11.48 8.46
CA VAL A 125 -17.44 12.42 7.48
C VAL A 125 -17.49 11.79 6.09
N LEU A 126 -17.00 10.55 5.92
CA LEU A 126 -17.00 9.84 4.63
C LEU A 126 -18.40 9.84 3.97
N ARG A 127 -19.48 9.66 4.76
CA ARG A 127 -20.85 9.68 4.24
C ARG A 127 -21.32 11.05 3.75
N ARG A 128 -20.66 12.12 4.14
CA ARG A 128 -20.97 13.50 3.69
C ARG A 128 -20.16 13.92 2.48
N LEU A 129 -18.99 13.29 2.25
CA LEU A 129 -18.11 13.63 1.15
C LEU A 129 -18.73 13.26 -0.20
N ARG A 130 -18.40 14.01 -1.20
CA ARG A 130 -18.82 13.83 -2.60
C ARG A 130 -17.59 13.74 -3.51
N ILE A 131 -17.74 13.01 -4.59
CA ILE A 131 -16.74 13.01 -5.67
C ILE A 131 -16.54 14.46 -6.15
N GLY A 132 -15.29 14.88 -6.29
CA GLY A 132 -14.93 16.25 -6.66
C GLY A 132 -14.77 17.22 -5.48
N ASP A 133 -15.16 16.86 -4.24
CA ASP A 133 -14.88 17.69 -3.07
C ASP A 133 -13.37 17.93 -2.95
N ARG A 134 -12.99 19.19 -2.71
CA ARG A 134 -11.59 19.62 -2.61
C ARG A 134 -11.08 19.40 -1.19
N ILE A 135 -9.86 18.86 -1.12
CA ILE A 135 -9.16 18.58 0.15
C ILE A 135 -7.78 19.19 0.08
N GLN A 136 -7.43 19.97 1.10
CA GLN A 136 -6.09 20.52 1.32
C GLN A 136 -5.35 19.69 2.34
N ILE A 137 -4.06 19.45 2.10
CA ILE A 137 -3.15 18.73 2.98
C ILE A 137 -2.08 19.70 3.50
N GLU A 138 -1.88 19.74 4.81
CA GLU A 138 -0.77 20.41 5.46
C GLU A 138 0.46 19.49 5.37
N SER A 139 1.17 19.60 4.26
CA SER A 139 2.24 18.68 3.89
C SER A 139 3.55 19.03 4.59
N CYS A 140 4.06 18.09 5.39
CA CYS A 140 5.35 18.18 6.06
C CYS A 140 5.98 16.79 6.14
N GLY A 141 7.27 16.68 5.78
CA GLY A 141 8.02 15.41 5.85
C GLY A 141 9.01 15.20 4.70
N LEU A 142 8.88 15.93 3.60
CA LEU A 142 9.92 15.92 2.57
C LEU A 142 11.19 16.59 3.11
N GLY A 143 12.33 15.92 3.00
CA GLY A 143 13.59 16.37 3.61
C GLY A 143 13.76 16.00 5.10
N LEU A 144 12.85 15.18 5.66
CA LEU A 144 12.96 14.68 7.02
C LEU A 144 14.20 13.78 7.16
N GLY A 145 15.10 14.16 8.08
CA GLY A 145 16.31 13.43 8.43
C GLY A 145 16.29 12.92 9.87
N LEU A 146 16.79 11.71 10.07
CA LEU A 146 17.04 11.12 11.39
C LEU A 146 18.48 11.47 11.78
N LEU A 147 18.70 12.51 12.59
CA LEU A 147 20.03 13.06 12.89
C LEU A 147 20.94 12.03 13.57
N ASP A 148 20.39 11.15 14.41
CA ASP A 148 21.12 10.12 15.13
C ASP A 148 21.31 8.83 14.31
N HIS A 149 20.64 8.73 13.14
CA HIS A 149 20.69 7.60 12.23
C HIS A 149 20.76 8.06 10.76
N PRO A 150 21.84 8.75 10.34
CA PRO A 150 21.94 9.35 9.00
C PRO A 150 21.96 8.32 7.86
N GLU A 151 22.27 7.05 8.17
CA GLU A 151 22.24 5.94 7.23
C GLU A 151 20.82 5.41 6.93
N ILE A 152 19.81 5.84 7.73
CA ILE A 152 18.40 5.49 7.51
C ILE A 152 17.72 6.67 6.84
N THR A 153 17.20 6.46 5.65
CA THR A 153 16.44 7.47 4.91
C THR A 153 14.98 7.39 5.29
N ALA A 154 14.43 8.51 5.81
CA ALA A 154 12.99 8.70 5.91
C ALA A 154 12.45 9.09 4.54
N LEU A 155 11.37 8.43 4.13
CA LEU A 155 10.69 8.65 2.86
C LEU A 155 9.30 9.26 3.16
N ASN A 156 8.29 8.89 2.57
CA ASN A 156 6.91 9.38 2.65
C ASN A 156 6.29 9.53 4.08
N ALA A 157 7.08 9.72 5.12
CA ALA A 157 6.66 9.81 6.51
C ALA A 157 6.58 11.26 6.99
N SER A 158 5.50 11.61 7.71
CA SER A 158 5.46 12.87 8.45
C SER A 158 6.24 12.77 9.77
N PRO A 159 6.70 13.88 10.33
CA PRO A 159 7.27 13.90 11.68
C PRO A 159 6.33 13.30 12.72
N ASP A 160 5.03 13.62 12.66
CA ASP A 160 4.01 13.12 13.60
C ASP A 160 3.87 11.60 13.54
N LEU A 161 3.96 10.99 12.37
CA LEU A 161 4.01 9.53 12.24
C LEU A 161 5.20 8.94 13.00
N LEU A 162 6.40 9.44 12.77
CA LEU A 162 7.61 8.89 13.42
C LEU A 162 7.58 9.04 14.93
N LEU A 163 7.05 10.16 15.44
CA LEU A 163 6.90 10.40 16.88
C LEU A 163 5.89 9.45 17.54
N ARG A 164 4.82 9.07 16.83
CA ARG A 164 3.76 8.19 17.35
C ARG A 164 4.03 6.71 17.14
N TRP A 165 4.89 6.34 16.22
CA TRP A 165 5.11 4.95 15.79
C TRP A 165 5.81 4.07 16.84
N ARG A 166 6.22 4.63 17.98
CA ARG A 166 6.97 3.90 19.03
C ARG A 166 8.27 3.26 18.52
N LEU A 167 8.96 3.94 17.62
CA LEU A 167 10.33 3.58 17.26
C LEU A 167 11.19 3.59 18.54
N ALA A 168 12.08 2.59 18.69
CA ALA A 168 12.94 2.48 19.86
C ALA A 168 14.39 2.35 19.41
N GLU A 169 15.29 3.12 20.03
CA GLU A 169 16.72 2.97 19.84
C GLU A 169 17.30 2.07 20.93
N ARG A 170 18.15 1.14 20.54
CA ARG A 170 18.95 0.31 21.44
C ARG A 170 20.29 0.01 20.78
N ASP A 171 21.39 0.31 21.47
CA ASP A 171 22.75 0.04 21.00
C ASP A 171 23.05 0.62 19.60
N GLY A 172 22.57 1.83 19.31
CA GLY A 172 22.72 2.50 18.01
C GLY A 172 21.93 1.86 16.87
N ILE A 173 20.93 1.01 17.18
CA ILE A 173 20.03 0.37 16.22
C ILE A 173 18.62 0.89 16.43
N LEU A 174 18.01 1.39 15.35
CA LEU A 174 16.61 1.80 15.36
C LEU A 174 15.71 0.58 15.16
N HIS A 175 14.88 0.27 16.14
CA HIS A 175 13.90 -0.81 16.12
C HIS A 175 12.56 -0.25 15.65
N ALA A 176 12.05 -0.80 14.55
CA ALA A 176 10.77 -0.38 13.96
C ALA A 176 9.70 -1.47 14.14
N PRO A 177 8.61 -1.20 14.89
CA PRO A 177 7.49 -2.13 15.04
C PRO A 177 6.79 -2.39 13.70
N VAL A 178 6.62 -3.67 13.33
CA VAL A 178 5.94 -4.10 12.09
C VAL A 178 5.05 -5.31 12.35
N THR A 179 3.99 -5.47 11.56
CA THR A 179 3.09 -6.62 11.66
C THR A 179 3.60 -7.85 10.89
N HIS A 180 4.29 -7.61 9.77
CA HIS A 180 4.74 -8.67 8.86
C HIS A 180 6.16 -8.39 8.34
N LEU A 181 6.89 -9.49 8.09
CA LEU A 181 8.12 -9.48 7.29
C LEU A 181 7.79 -10.03 5.90
N VAL A 182 8.17 -9.31 4.86
CA VAL A 182 7.92 -9.64 3.46
C VAL A 182 9.26 -9.77 2.74
N PRO A 183 9.57 -10.89 2.09
CA PRO A 183 10.81 -10.99 1.32
C PRO A 183 10.73 -10.12 0.05
N ALA A 184 11.81 -9.41 -0.29
CA ALA A 184 11.86 -8.59 -1.50
C ALA A 184 11.59 -9.39 -2.80
N ALA A 185 11.85 -10.69 -2.78
CA ALA A 185 11.64 -11.59 -3.92
C ALA A 185 10.16 -11.72 -4.37
N ILE A 186 9.21 -11.39 -3.49
CA ILE A 186 7.79 -11.43 -3.83
C ILE A 186 7.17 -10.05 -4.09
N MET A 187 7.99 -9.02 -4.17
CA MET A 187 7.52 -7.71 -4.61
C MET A 187 7.28 -7.72 -6.13
N GLY A 188 6.31 -6.95 -6.59
CA GLY A 188 5.85 -6.97 -7.98
C GLY A 188 5.70 -5.58 -8.57
N SER A 189 4.51 -5.21 -9.01
CA SER A 189 4.23 -3.94 -9.67
C SER A 189 4.80 -2.76 -8.88
N GLY A 190 5.43 -1.83 -9.57
CA GLY A 190 6.15 -0.71 -8.95
C GLY A 190 7.65 -0.91 -8.82
N LEU A 191 8.20 -2.13 -8.98
CA LEU A 191 9.62 -2.34 -9.17
C LEU A 191 10.13 -1.61 -10.43
N GLY A 192 11.37 -1.12 -10.38
CA GLY A 192 11.98 -0.37 -11.49
C GLY A 192 11.55 1.09 -11.61
N LYS A 193 10.68 1.60 -10.74
CA LYS A 193 10.44 3.05 -10.62
C LYS A 193 11.70 3.75 -10.11
N ASN A 194 12.00 4.91 -10.67
CA ASN A 194 13.18 5.69 -10.29
C ASN A 194 12.93 6.61 -9.08
N THR A 195 11.83 6.45 -8.39
CA THR A 195 11.50 7.25 -7.20
C THR A 195 10.57 6.48 -6.25
N ALA A 196 10.89 6.54 -4.96
CA ALA A 196 10.04 6.03 -3.87
C ALA A 196 9.07 7.10 -3.32
N TRP A 197 9.15 8.34 -3.79
CA TRP A 197 8.35 9.47 -3.28
C TRP A 197 6.95 9.56 -3.89
N ARG A 198 6.66 8.85 -4.99
CA ARG A 198 5.44 9.00 -5.78
C ARG A 198 4.56 7.76 -5.78
N GLY A 199 4.52 7.00 -4.72
CA GLY A 199 3.61 5.88 -4.69
C GLY A 199 4.07 4.71 -3.83
N ASP A 200 3.77 3.56 -4.31
CA ASP A 200 3.92 2.27 -3.67
C ASP A 200 4.50 1.23 -4.63
N TYR A 201 4.65 0.00 -4.13
CA TYR A 201 4.90 -1.19 -4.90
C TYR A 201 4.23 -2.40 -4.24
N ASP A 202 3.86 -3.40 -5.02
CA ASP A 202 2.89 -4.43 -4.65
C ASP A 202 3.54 -5.69 -4.09
N ILE A 203 2.88 -6.31 -3.13
CA ILE A 203 3.20 -7.66 -2.63
C ILE A 203 2.41 -8.67 -3.47
N GLN A 204 3.08 -9.55 -4.21
CA GLN A 204 2.43 -10.61 -4.97
C GLN A 204 1.87 -11.69 -4.05
N LEU A 205 0.60 -12.08 -4.25
CA LEU A 205 -0.08 -13.08 -3.43
C LEU A 205 -0.56 -14.31 -4.22
N ALA A 206 -0.09 -14.47 -5.46
CA ALA A 206 -0.51 -15.56 -6.35
C ALA A 206 -0.14 -16.95 -5.80
N ASP A 207 1.03 -17.08 -5.14
CA ASP A 207 1.49 -18.33 -4.57
C ASP A 207 0.86 -18.59 -3.18
N PRO A 208 0.04 -19.66 -3.01
CA PRO A 208 -0.64 -19.93 -1.75
C PRO A 208 0.32 -20.40 -0.64
N ASP A 209 1.46 -20.99 -0.96
CA ASP A 209 2.43 -21.45 0.04
C ASP A 209 3.22 -20.28 0.60
N ILE A 210 3.66 -19.37 -0.25
CA ILE A 210 4.28 -18.09 0.15
C ILE A 210 3.30 -17.29 1.00
N ARG A 211 2.06 -17.17 0.55
CA ARG A 211 1.01 -16.47 1.29
C ARG A 211 0.79 -17.06 2.70
N ARG A 212 0.80 -18.39 2.85
CA ARG A 212 0.72 -19.06 4.15
C ARG A 212 1.99 -18.86 4.98
N ARG A 213 3.16 -19.08 4.37
CA ARG A 213 4.47 -19.02 5.05
C ARG A 213 4.69 -17.65 5.72
N TYR A 214 4.36 -16.57 5.04
CA TYR A 214 4.54 -15.21 5.54
C TYR A 214 3.25 -14.61 6.14
N ARG A 215 2.19 -15.40 6.29
CA ARG A 215 0.90 -15.01 6.89
C ARG A 215 0.23 -13.82 6.19
N LEU A 216 0.51 -13.60 4.90
CA LEU A 216 0.08 -12.42 4.14
C LEU A 216 -1.45 -12.31 3.98
N GLY A 217 -2.21 -13.38 4.17
CA GLY A 217 -3.68 -13.36 4.20
C GLY A 217 -4.27 -12.55 5.36
N SER A 218 -3.47 -12.20 6.38
CA SER A 218 -3.90 -11.39 7.53
C SER A 218 -3.57 -9.91 7.40
N LEU A 219 -2.91 -9.47 6.32
CA LEU A 219 -2.60 -8.07 6.07
C LEU A 219 -3.83 -7.17 6.13
N ARG A 220 -3.64 -5.98 6.68
CA ARG A 220 -4.67 -4.95 6.86
C ARG A 220 -4.23 -3.65 6.23
N PHE A 221 -5.15 -2.84 5.79
CA PHE A 221 -4.88 -1.46 5.42
C PHE A 221 -4.23 -0.72 6.59
N GLY A 222 -3.14 -0.03 6.34
CA GLY A 222 -2.38 0.69 7.36
C GLY A 222 -1.41 -0.15 8.19
N ASP A 223 -1.26 -1.47 7.92
CA ASP A 223 -0.23 -2.29 8.56
C ASP A 223 1.16 -1.79 8.21
N MET A 224 2.01 -1.62 9.22
CA MET A 224 3.44 -1.44 9.02
C MET A 224 4.07 -2.78 8.66
N VAL A 225 4.79 -2.83 7.55
CA VAL A 225 5.45 -4.05 7.05
C VAL A 225 6.91 -3.78 6.75
N ALA A 226 7.77 -4.78 6.90
CA ALA A 226 9.17 -4.67 6.50
C ALA A 226 9.46 -5.56 5.30
N ILE A 227 9.97 -4.96 4.24
CA ILE A 227 10.46 -5.64 3.05
C ILE A 227 11.93 -5.94 3.27
N VAL A 228 12.25 -7.21 3.50
CA VAL A 228 13.61 -7.67 3.82
C VAL A 228 14.40 -7.82 2.54
N GLN A 229 15.65 -7.35 2.54
CA GLN A 229 16.55 -7.28 1.39
C GLN A 229 16.06 -6.29 0.31
N ALA A 230 15.51 -5.16 0.74
CA ALA A 230 15.05 -4.09 -0.14
C ALA A 230 15.68 -2.74 0.23
N ASP A 231 16.13 -2.00 -0.78
CA ASP A 231 16.56 -0.60 -0.69
C ASP A 231 15.65 0.26 -1.56
N ASN A 232 14.93 1.21 -0.95
CA ASN A 232 13.99 2.06 -1.68
C ASN A 232 14.42 3.53 -1.76
N ARG A 233 15.62 3.87 -1.32
CA ARG A 233 16.07 5.27 -1.25
C ARG A 233 16.02 5.99 -2.61
N PHE A 234 16.33 5.29 -3.67
CA PHE A 234 16.39 5.83 -5.03
C PHE A 234 15.45 5.11 -6.01
N GLY A 235 14.48 4.38 -5.47
CA GLY A 235 13.55 3.51 -6.17
C GLY A 235 13.66 2.08 -5.64
N PRO A 236 12.56 1.29 -5.73
CA PRO A 236 12.52 -0.06 -5.18
C PRO A 236 13.52 -1.00 -5.87
N THR A 237 14.51 -1.49 -5.11
CA THR A 237 15.52 -2.43 -5.59
C THR A 237 15.76 -3.56 -4.58
N TYR A 238 16.16 -4.73 -5.08
CA TYR A 238 16.70 -5.79 -4.25
C TYR A 238 18.11 -5.42 -3.78
N ARG A 239 18.34 -5.48 -2.46
CA ARG A 239 19.67 -5.24 -1.89
C ARG A 239 19.86 -6.08 -0.63
N GLN A 240 20.80 -7.01 -0.68
CA GLN A 240 21.17 -7.84 0.47
C GLN A 240 21.65 -6.98 1.66
N GLY A 241 21.27 -7.35 2.88
CA GLY A 241 21.63 -6.61 4.09
C GLY A 241 20.86 -5.31 4.32
N TRP A 242 19.86 -5.01 3.49
CA TRP A 242 19.01 -3.83 3.61
C TRP A 242 17.58 -4.20 3.98
N VAL A 243 16.85 -3.22 4.51
CA VAL A 243 15.43 -3.35 4.80
C VAL A 243 14.72 -2.03 4.49
N THR A 244 13.54 -2.15 3.92
CA THR A 244 12.60 -1.03 3.79
C THR A 244 11.38 -1.32 4.64
N VAL A 245 11.02 -0.40 5.52
CA VAL A 245 9.76 -0.46 6.25
C VAL A 245 8.78 0.49 5.57
N GLY A 246 7.58 0.01 5.33
CA GLY A 246 6.52 0.76 4.67
C GLY A 246 5.15 0.46 5.27
N VAL A 247 4.12 1.03 4.68
CA VAL A 247 2.73 0.88 5.10
C VAL A 247 1.86 0.33 3.98
N ILE A 248 0.94 -0.60 4.32
CA ILE A 248 -0.06 -1.13 3.39
C ILE A 248 -1.10 -0.05 3.08
N VAL A 249 -1.23 0.31 1.81
CA VAL A 249 -2.04 1.46 1.38
C VAL A 249 -3.29 1.07 0.59
N HIS A 250 -3.23 0.04 -0.22
CA HIS A 250 -4.38 -0.47 -0.97
C HIS A 250 -4.50 -1.99 -0.86
N GLY A 251 -5.65 -2.52 -1.31
CA GLY A 251 -5.99 -3.91 -1.20
C GLY A 251 -5.38 -4.80 -2.27
N ASP A 252 -5.72 -6.07 -2.12
CA ASP A 252 -5.32 -7.17 -2.99
C ASP A 252 -5.76 -6.96 -4.45
N SER A 253 -5.09 -7.65 -5.35
CA SER A 253 -5.44 -7.77 -6.76
C SER A 253 -5.21 -9.19 -7.24
N THR A 254 -5.99 -9.61 -8.22
CA THR A 254 -5.75 -10.86 -8.94
C THR A 254 -4.94 -10.66 -10.23
N ALA A 255 -4.60 -9.44 -10.59
CA ALA A 255 -3.73 -9.17 -11.74
C ALA A 255 -2.31 -9.69 -11.47
N SER A 256 -1.68 -10.27 -12.50
CA SER A 256 -0.31 -10.79 -12.40
C SER A 256 0.67 -9.69 -11.96
N GLY A 257 1.51 -10.00 -10.98
CA GLY A 257 2.48 -9.04 -10.44
C GLY A 257 1.91 -8.00 -9.48
N HIS A 258 0.59 -8.02 -9.22
CA HIS A 258 -0.09 -7.08 -8.33
C HIS A 258 -0.54 -7.72 -7.02
N GLY A 259 -0.91 -6.89 -6.04
CA GLY A 259 -1.40 -7.25 -4.72
C GLY A 259 -1.48 -6.04 -3.79
N PRO A 260 -1.43 -6.23 -2.46
CA PRO A 260 -1.42 -5.10 -1.53
C PRO A 260 -0.21 -4.19 -1.74
N GLY A 261 -0.46 -2.90 -1.94
CA GLY A 261 0.58 -1.89 -2.17
C GLY A 261 1.26 -1.43 -0.90
N VAL A 262 2.56 -1.18 -0.96
CA VAL A 262 3.38 -0.69 0.14
C VAL A 262 3.98 0.67 -0.20
N THR A 263 3.59 1.73 0.51
CA THR A 263 4.29 3.01 0.46
C THR A 263 5.50 2.96 1.40
N PRO A 264 6.75 3.15 0.90
CA PRO A 264 7.96 3.13 1.73
C PRO A 264 8.01 4.30 2.71
N LEU A 265 8.47 4.05 3.95
CA LEU A 265 8.57 5.04 5.01
C LEU A 265 9.98 5.19 5.55
N LEU A 266 10.70 4.09 5.78
CA LEU A 266 12.10 4.08 6.20
C LEU A 266 12.87 3.07 5.36
N SER A 267 14.09 3.40 4.91
CA SER A 267 14.97 2.46 4.22
C SER A 267 16.40 2.61 4.72
N GLY A 268 17.02 1.51 5.11
CA GLY A 268 18.38 1.51 5.69
C GLY A 268 19.00 0.12 5.79
N PRO A 269 20.29 0.04 6.17
CA PRO A 269 20.97 -1.22 6.40
C PRO A 269 20.39 -1.95 7.63
N MET A 270 20.26 -3.28 7.57
CA MET A 270 19.68 -4.08 8.67
C MET A 270 20.49 -4.03 9.98
N GLN A 271 21.76 -3.62 9.90
CA GLN A 271 22.59 -3.37 11.08
C GLN A 271 22.19 -2.10 11.86
N ARG A 272 21.43 -1.20 11.22
CA ARG A 272 20.99 0.08 11.79
C ARG A 272 19.46 0.22 11.88
N LEU A 273 18.73 -0.45 11.02
CA LEU A 273 17.25 -0.48 11.02
C LEU A 273 16.77 -1.92 11.21
N ARG A 274 16.19 -2.23 12.36
CA ARG A 274 15.74 -3.59 12.69
C ARG A 274 14.22 -3.65 12.82
N PRO A 275 13.50 -4.37 11.96
CA PRO A 275 12.08 -4.61 12.16
C PRO A 275 11.84 -5.51 13.37
N VAL A 276 10.83 -5.17 14.17
CA VAL A 276 10.40 -5.94 15.35
C VAL A 276 8.92 -6.28 15.20
N HIS A 277 8.57 -7.56 15.35
CA HIS A 277 7.18 -7.98 15.23
C HIS A 277 6.31 -7.36 16.34
N ALA A 278 5.27 -6.65 15.94
CA ALA A 278 4.28 -6.04 16.81
C ALA A 278 2.88 -6.12 16.14
N PRO A 279 1.95 -6.94 16.64
CA PRO A 279 0.69 -7.25 15.97
C PRO A 279 -0.25 -6.04 15.84
N HIS A 280 0.04 -4.97 16.56
CA HIS A 280 -0.73 -3.71 16.54
C HIS A 280 0.00 -2.55 15.84
N ALA A 281 1.10 -2.83 15.11
CA ALA A 281 1.82 -1.83 14.32
C ALA A 281 1.00 -1.47 13.07
N ASN A 282 -0.05 -0.66 13.27
CA ASN A 282 -1.00 -0.25 12.24
C ASN A 282 -1.38 1.21 12.45
N LEU A 283 -1.55 1.98 11.37
CA LEU A 283 -1.91 3.40 11.43
C LEU A 283 -3.17 3.66 12.28
N ALA A 284 -4.15 2.74 12.27
CA ALA A 284 -5.35 2.88 13.09
C ALA A 284 -5.03 2.99 14.59
N VAL A 285 -4.04 2.23 15.06
CA VAL A 285 -3.59 2.23 16.46
C VAL A 285 -2.59 3.37 16.71
N ILE A 286 -1.64 3.57 15.81
CA ILE A 286 -0.59 4.60 15.93
C ILE A 286 -1.20 6.00 16.09
N PHE A 287 -2.25 6.29 15.33
CA PHE A 287 -2.96 7.57 15.37
C PHE A 287 -4.24 7.57 16.23
N GLY A 288 -4.55 6.47 16.90
CA GLY A 288 -5.75 6.37 17.74
C GLY A 288 -7.06 6.53 16.96
N LEU A 289 -7.08 6.15 15.67
CA LEU A 289 -8.26 6.30 14.82
C LEU A 289 -9.38 5.34 15.24
N ARG A 290 -9.00 4.11 15.57
CA ARG A 290 -9.87 3.05 16.09
C ARG A 290 -9.06 1.84 16.59
N ALA A 291 -9.71 0.98 17.38
CA ALA A 291 -9.18 -0.35 17.67
C ALA A 291 -9.19 -1.23 16.40
N LEU A 292 -8.21 -2.13 16.28
CA LEU A 292 -8.22 -3.11 15.19
C LEU A 292 -9.40 -4.09 15.39
N PRO A 293 -10.16 -4.41 14.33
CA PRO A 293 -11.13 -5.47 14.38
C PRO A 293 -10.47 -6.78 14.81
N PRO A 294 -11.15 -7.66 15.57
CA PRO A 294 -10.60 -8.95 15.93
C PRO A 294 -10.15 -9.68 14.66
N ALA A 295 -9.02 -10.37 14.73
CA ALA A 295 -8.56 -11.24 13.66
C ALA A 295 -9.58 -12.38 13.53
N ARG A 296 -10.60 -12.20 12.71
CA ARG A 296 -11.44 -13.32 12.30
C ARG A 296 -10.51 -14.23 11.52
N SER A 297 -10.30 -15.44 12.04
CA SER A 297 -9.66 -16.50 11.28
C SER A 297 -10.35 -16.56 9.92
N TYR A 298 -9.58 -16.38 8.84
CA TYR A 298 -10.07 -16.62 7.50
C TYR A 298 -10.52 -18.09 7.46
N ARG A 299 -11.81 -18.35 7.58
CA ARG A 299 -12.40 -19.55 7.01
C ARG A 299 -12.52 -19.22 5.53
N PRO A 300 -11.80 -19.95 4.63
CA PRO A 300 -12.16 -19.93 3.24
C PRO A 300 -13.67 -20.16 3.22
N LEU A 301 -14.42 -19.32 2.49
CA LEU A 301 -15.76 -19.72 2.09
C LEU A 301 -15.54 -21.06 1.44
N ALA A 302 -15.95 -22.15 2.11
CA ALA A 302 -15.90 -23.47 1.54
C ALA A 302 -16.69 -23.36 0.24
N GLY A 303 -15.95 -23.27 -0.86
CA GLY A 303 -16.56 -23.29 -2.17
C GLY A 303 -17.35 -24.55 -2.20
N ARG A 304 -18.67 -24.48 -2.26
CA ARG A 304 -19.43 -25.60 -2.77
C ARG A 304 -18.71 -25.98 -4.06
N PRO A 305 -18.25 -27.23 -4.22
CA PRO A 305 -17.72 -27.65 -5.48
C PRO A 305 -18.79 -27.28 -6.52
N ALA A 306 -18.40 -26.57 -7.57
CA ALA A 306 -19.28 -26.29 -8.67
C ALA A 306 -19.68 -27.68 -9.24
N THR A 307 -20.84 -28.15 -8.82
CA THR A 307 -21.48 -29.32 -9.41
C THR A 307 -21.90 -28.88 -10.78
N GLY A 308 -21.11 -29.24 -11.81
CA GLY A 308 -21.55 -29.06 -13.17
C GLY A 308 -20.53 -28.72 -14.25
N PHE A 309 -19.27 -29.13 -14.10
CA PHE A 309 -18.42 -29.32 -15.28
C PHE A 309 -17.88 -30.74 -15.27
N GLY A 310 -18.18 -31.47 -16.37
CA GLY A 310 -17.83 -32.85 -16.51
C GLY A 310 -16.37 -33.16 -16.25
N ARG A 311 -16.11 -34.33 -15.65
CA ARG A 311 -14.76 -34.83 -15.40
C ARG A 311 -13.97 -34.78 -16.72
N VAL A 312 -12.89 -34.02 -16.73
CA VAL A 312 -11.85 -34.17 -17.76
C VAL A 312 -11.33 -35.61 -17.65
N PRO A 313 -11.37 -36.42 -18.71
CA PRO A 313 -10.85 -37.78 -18.68
C PRO A 313 -9.36 -37.75 -18.35
N ARG A 314 -8.91 -38.58 -17.43
CA ARG A 314 -7.49 -38.81 -17.22
C ARG A 314 -6.86 -39.34 -18.51
N PRO A 315 -5.69 -38.85 -18.94
CA PRO A 315 -5.00 -39.44 -20.08
C PRO A 315 -4.66 -40.89 -19.74
N THR A 316 -5.19 -41.81 -20.56
CA THR A 316 -4.89 -43.20 -20.53
C THR A 316 -3.43 -43.41 -20.95
N SER A 317 -2.68 -44.07 -20.06
CA SER A 317 -1.39 -44.76 -20.22
C SER A 317 -0.53 -44.47 -21.47
N THR A 318 0.66 -43.94 -21.17
CA THR A 318 1.86 -43.99 -22.02
C THR A 318 2.12 -45.36 -22.63
N ARG A 319 1.90 -45.48 -23.94
CA ARG A 319 2.53 -46.52 -24.74
C ARG A 319 4.02 -46.22 -24.88
N ARG A 320 4.84 -47.14 -24.36
CA ARG A 320 6.26 -47.24 -24.63
C ARG A 320 6.49 -47.25 -26.15
N LEU A 321 7.16 -46.28 -26.71
CA LEU A 321 7.78 -46.42 -28.00
C LEU A 321 9.02 -47.31 -27.86
N ALA A 322 8.93 -48.50 -28.43
CA ALA A 322 10.05 -49.41 -28.55
C ALA A 322 11.09 -48.81 -29.50
N ARG A 323 12.34 -48.96 -29.12
CA ARG A 323 13.51 -48.69 -29.94
C ARG A 323 13.43 -49.57 -31.21
N ALA A 324 13.49 -49.00 -32.39
CA ALA A 324 13.97 -49.63 -33.60
C ALA A 324 15.33 -49.02 -33.91
N GLY A 325 16.37 -49.81 -33.83
CA GLY A 325 17.70 -49.48 -34.27
C GLY A 325 17.84 -49.74 -35.77
N GLY A 326 18.93 -49.20 -36.33
CA GLY A 326 19.51 -49.71 -37.53
C GLY A 326 19.64 -48.66 -38.66
N LEU A 327 20.84 -48.29 -38.89
CA LEU A 327 21.68 -47.84 -39.98
C LEU A 327 22.06 -46.37 -39.91
#